data_d60a4bc222e01d66e870e5cf08bd3457
#
_entry.id   d60a4bc222e01d66e870e5cf08bd3457
#
_cell.length_a   1.000
_cell.length_b   1.000
_cell.length_c   1.000
_cell.angle_alpha   90.00
_cell.angle_beta   90.00
_cell.angle_gamma   90.00
#
_symmetry.space_group_name_H-M   'P 1'
#
loop_
_entity.id
_entity.type
_entity.pdbx_description
1 polymer ?
#
loop_
_entity_poly.entity_id
_entity_poly.type
_entity_poly.pdbx_seq_one_letter_code
_entity_poly.pdbx_strand_id
1 'polypeptide(L)'
;HQLPVAGVVEAVIAGVKEGSRDFNVEARLIGILSRTFGEAACEEELAALLAHRDGITALDLAGDELGFPGNLFMDHFSRARDAGWRITVHAGEAAGPESIWQAIRELGAERIGHGVKAVQDPALMDYLAAQRIGIESCLTSNIQTSTVPSLAEHPLKTFLEHGVLACINTDDPAVQGVDIIHEYTVAAPAAGLSREQIRQAQRNGLELAFLSAQEKAALIQRVQQA
;
A
#
# COMPACT_ATOMS: atom_id res chain seq x y z
N HIS A 1 -3.44 -27.59 4.56
CA HIS A 1 -4.62 -27.36 5.39
C HIS A 1 -5.54 -26.39 4.64
N GLN A 2 -6.74 -26.85 4.25
CA GLN A 2 -7.77 -25.97 3.67
C GLN A 2 -8.53 -25.32 4.83
N LEU A 3 -8.12 -24.13 5.23
CA LEU A 3 -8.89 -23.32 6.18
C LEU A 3 -10.03 -22.62 5.42
N PRO A 4 -11.23 -22.54 6.01
CA PRO A 4 -12.31 -21.74 5.41
C PRO A 4 -11.89 -20.27 5.31
N VAL A 5 -11.97 -19.67 4.12
CA VAL A 5 -11.49 -18.29 3.87
C VAL A 5 -12.18 -17.29 4.81
N ALA A 6 -13.48 -17.41 5.02
CA ALA A 6 -14.23 -16.55 5.96
C ALA A 6 -13.71 -16.66 7.39
N GLY A 7 -13.39 -17.87 7.87
CA GLY A 7 -12.82 -18.06 9.21
C GLY A 7 -11.42 -17.45 9.38
N VAL A 8 -10.63 -17.41 8.31
CA VAL A 8 -9.33 -16.70 8.31
C VAL A 8 -9.55 -15.21 8.47
N VAL A 9 -10.45 -14.60 7.69
CA VAL A 9 -10.77 -13.17 7.78
C VAL A 9 -11.25 -12.81 9.19
N GLU A 10 -12.17 -13.59 9.76
CA GLU A 10 -12.69 -13.37 11.11
C GLU A 10 -11.57 -13.41 12.16
N ALA A 11 -10.70 -14.43 12.09
CA ALA A 11 -9.58 -14.58 13.03
C ALA A 11 -8.58 -13.43 12.95
N VAL A 12 -8.26 -12.96 11.75
CA VAL A 12 -7.35 -11.81 11.56
C VAL A 12 -7.97 -10.54 12.12
N ILE A 13 -9.26 -10.27 11.86
CA ILE A 13 -9.96 -9.10 12.40
C ILE A 13 -9.95 -9.15 13.94
N ALA A 14 -10.23 -10.31 14.54
CA ALA A 14 -10.23 -10.49 15.99
C ALA A 14 -8.82 -10.24 16.57
N GLY A 15 -7.78 -10.84 15.98
CA GLY A 15 -6.39 -10.67 16.41
C GLY A 15 -5.90 -9.22 16.33
N VAL A 16 -6.24 -8.50 15.24
CA VAL A 16 -5.88 -7.08 15.10
C VAL A 16 -6.58 -6.23 16.15
N LYS A 17 -7.87 -6.47 16.43
CA LYS A 17 -8.61 -5.77 17.50
C LYS A 17 -7.97 -6.01 18.87
N GLU A 18 -7.60 -7.25 19.17
CA GLU A 18 -6.93 -7.62 20.42
C GLU A 18 -5.57 -6.95 20.54
N GLY A 19 -4.71 -7.06 19.50
CA GLY A 19 -3.38 -6.44 19.49
C GLY A 19 -3.44 -4.91 19.58
N SER A 20 -4.39 -4.27 18.87
CA SER A 20 -4.60 -2.82 18.96
C SER A 20 -4.90 -2.37 20.38
N ARG A 21 -5.75 -3.13 21.10
CA ARG A 21 -6.08 -2.84 22.50
C ARG A 21 -4.88 -3.06 23.41
N ASP A 22 -4.23 -4.22 23.30
CA ASP A 22 -3.21 -4.66 24.24
C ASP A 22 -1.91 -3.85 24.12
N PHE A 23 -1.59 -3.38 22.90
CA PHE A 23 -0.41 -2.57 22.63
C PHE A 23 -0.70 -1.07 22.44
N ASN A 24 -1.96 -0.64 22.59
CA ASN A 24 -2.38 0.75 22.39
C ASN A 24 -1.94 1.32 21.01
N VAL A 25 -2.09 0.53 19.96
CA VAL A 25 -1.72 0.85 18.57
C VAL A 25 -2.98 0.99 17.73
N GLU A 26 -3.04 2.00 16.89
CA GLU A 26 -4.09 2.12 15.87
C GLU A 26 -3.71 1.26 14.66
N ALA A 27 -4.52 0.27 14.34
CA ALA A 27 -4.32 -0.61 13.20
C ALA A 27 -5.60 -0.69 12.36
N ARG A 28 -5.42 -0.77 11.04
CA ARG A 28 -6.49 -0.96 10.05
C ARG A 28 -6.12 -2.11 9.13
N LEU A 29 -7.11 -2.86 8.69
CA LEU A 29 -6.92 -3.96 7.75
C LEU A 29 -7.26 -3.53 6.33
N ILE A 30 -6.41 -3.94 5.41
CA ILE A 30 -6.62 -3.89 3.97
C ILE A 30 -6.75 -5.34 3.50
N GLY A 31 -7.89 -5.68 2.88
CA GLY A 31 -8.04 -6.98 2.24
C GLY A 31 -7.21 -6.99 0.96
N ILE A 32 -6.52 -8.10 0.67
CA ILE A 32 -5.71 -8.26 -0.54
C ILE A 32 -6.34 -9.36 -1.41
N LEU A 33 -6.51 -9.08 -2.69
CA LEU A 33 -6.82 -10.07 -3.71
C LEU A 33 -5.51 -10.55 -4.33
N SER A 34 -5.29 -11.86 -4.29
CA SER A 34 -4.08 -12.51 -4.83
C SER A 34 -4.24 -12.80 -6.32
N ARG A 35 -3.98 -11.78 -7.18
CA ARG A 35 -4.19 -11.89 -8.63
C ARG A 35 -3.53 -13.11 -9.28
N THR A 36 -2.42 -13.59 -8.72
CA THR A 36 -1.69 -14.77 -9.22
C THR A 36 -2.56 -16.02 -9.33
N PHE A 37 -3.60 -16.12 -8.50
CA PHE A 37 -4.50 -17.28 -8.50
C PHE A 37 -5.73 -17.09 -9.41
N GLY A 38 -5.83 -15.94 -10.10
CA GLY A 38 -6.86 -15.62 -11.08
C GLY A 38 -8.17 -15.11 -10.47
N GLU A 39 -9.07 -14.69 -11.36
CA GLU A 39 -10.34 -14.02 -11.00
C GLU A 39 -11.24 -14.85 -10.08
N ALA A 40 -11.32 -16.17 -10.30
CA ALA A 40 -12.18 -17.04 -9.50
C ALA A 40 -11.73 -17.14 -8.04
N ALA A 41 -10.43 -17.22 -7.79
CA ALA A 41 -9.89 -17.21 -6.43
C ALA A 41 -10.09 -15.83 -5.77
N CYS A 42 -9.87 -14.75 -6.50
CA CYS A 42 -10.14 -13.40 -6.03
C CYS A 42 -11.62 -13.16 -5.71
N GLU A 43 -12.55 -13.81 -6.44
CA GLU A 43 -13.98 -13.75 -6.11
C GLU A 43 -14.28 -14.41 -4.74
N GLU A 44 -13.67 -15.55 -4.44
CA GLU A 44 -13.82 -16.22 -3.14
C GLU A 44 -13.22 -15.36 -2.01
N GLU A 45 -12.03 -14.76 -2.23
CA GLU A 45 -11.40 -13.84 -1.30
C GLU A 45 -12.27 -12.61 -1.05
N LEU A 46 -12.77 -11.97 -2.11
CA LEU A 46 -13.64 -10.80 -2.01
C LEU A 46 -14.94 -11.11 -1.27
N ALA A 47 -15.59 -12.24 -1.58
CA ALA A 47 -16.82 -12.64 -0.91
C ALA A 47 -16.62 -12.81 0.61
N ALA A 48 -15.49 -13.42 1.02
CA ALA A 48 -15.15 -13.57 2.42
C ALA A 48 -14.87 -12.22 3.12
N LEU A 49 -14.14 -11.32 2.45
CA LEU A 49 -13.89 -9.98 2.95
C LEU A 49 -15.18 -9.17 3.11
N LEU A 50 -16.08 -9.22 2.10
CA LEU A 50 -17.38 -8.51 2.13
C LEU A 50 -18.32 -9.03 3.22
N ALA A 51 -18.26 -10.31 3.56
CA ALA A 51 -19.01 -10.87 4.69
C ALA A 51 -18.60 -10.26 6.05
N HIS A 52 -17.38 -9.71 6.13
CA HIS A 52 -16.82 -9.06 7.32
C HIS A 52 -16.45 -7.59 7.09
N ARG A 53 -17.17 -6.91 6.19
CA ARG A 53 -16.83 -5.58 5.64
C ARG A 53 -16.53 -4.51 6.69
N ASP A 54 -17.17 -4.55 7.85
CA ASP A 54 -17.00 -3.56 8.92
C ASP A 54 -15.62 -3.66 9.61
N GLY A 55 -14.90 -4.77 9.40
CA GLY A 55 -13.54 -4.97 9.88
C GLY A 55 -12.45 -4.61 8.88
N ILE A 56 -12.83 -4.25 7.64
CA ILE A 56 -11.91 -3.99 6.52
C ILE A 56 -12.04 -2.52 6.10
N THR A 57 -10.91 -1.86 5.90
CA THR A 57 -10.88 -0.42 5.55
C THR A 57 -10.72 -0.20 4.04
N ALA A 58 -9.99 -1.09 3.37
CA ALA A 58 -9.64 -0.94 1.96
C ALA A 58 -9.46 -2.30 1.29
N LEU A 59 -9.43 -2.28 -0.04
CA LEU A 59 -9.04 -3.41 -0.89
C LEU A 59 -7.75 -3.10 -1.61
N ASP A 60 -6.93 -4.14 -1.81
CA ASP A 60 -5.70 -4.14 -2.58
C ASP A 60 -5.69 -5.29 -3.60
N LEU A 61 -4.82 -5.20 -4.59
CA LEU A 61 -4.55 -6.24 -5.60
C LEU A 61 -3.05 -6.47 -5.67
N ALA A 62 -2.57 -7.66 -5.30
CA ALA A 62 -1.15 -7.99 -5.29
C ALA A 62 -0.86 -9.33 -5.99
N GLY A 63 0.40 -9.58 -6.33
CA GLY A 63 0.88 -10.79 -6.99
C GLY A 63 1.38 -10.55 -8.41
N ASP A 64 1.27 -11.53 -9.30
CA ASP A 64 1.81 -11.51 -10.67
C ASP A 64 1.13 -10.42 -11.54
N GLU A 65 1.75 -9.23 -11.52
CA GLU A 65 1.26 -8.05 -12.21
C GLU A 65 1.27 -8.21 -13.75
N LEU A 66 2.26 -8.95 -14.29
CA LEU A 66 2.40 -9.16 -15.73
C LEU A 66 1.43 -10.20 -16.26
N GLY A 67 1.21 -11.29 -15.52
CA GLY A 67 0.33 -12.36 -15.92
C GLY A 67 -1.15 -12.05 -15.73
N PHE A 68 -1.47 -11.19 -14.76
CA PHE A 68 -2.86 -10.87 -14.39
C PHE A 68 -3.05 -9.35 -14.24
N PRO A 69 -3.20 -8.61 -15.36
CA PRO A 69 -3.35 -7.16 -15.34
C PRO A 69 -4.65 -6.72 -14.64
N GLY A 70 -4.67 -5.47 -14.15
CA GLY A 70 -5.74 -4.95 -13.29
C GLY A 70 -7.13 -4.97 -13.91
N ASN A 71 -7.26 -4.84 -15.23
CA ASN A 71 -8.57 -4.85 -15.92
C ASN A 71 -9.38 -6.12 -15.69
N LEU A 72 -8.75 -7.24 -15.36
CA LEU A 72 -9.46 -8.49 -15.02
C LEU A 72 -10.26 -8.36 -13.70
N PHE A 73 -9.93 -7.39 -12.87
CA PHE A 73 -10.48 -7.25 -11.53
C PHE A 73 -11.41 -6.03 -11.35
N MET A 74 -11.82 -5.38 -12.44
CA MET A 74 -12.64 -4.14 -12.38
C MET A 74 -13.95 -4.33 -11.60
N ASP A 75 -14.64 -5.45 -11.76
CA ASP A 75 -15.87 -5.76 -11.01
C ASP A 75 -15.61 -5.91 -9.50
N HIS A 76 -14.54 -6.60 -9.14
CA HIS A 76 -14.13 -6.78 -7.75
C HIS A 76 -13.92 -5.41 -7.06
N PHE A 77 -13.22 -4.49 -7.73
CA PHE A 77 -12.96 -3.15 -7.20
C PHE A 77 -14.20 -2.25 -7.23
N SER A 78 -15.12 -2.42 -8.17
CA SER A 78 -16.42 -1.74 -8.14
C SER A 78 -17.19 -2.12 -6.89
N ARG A 79 -17.30 -3.40 -6.59
CA ARG A 79 -17.99 -3.91 -5.39
C ARG A 79 -17.33 -3.47 -4.09
N ALA A 80 -16.00 -3.37 -4.06
CA ALA A 80 -15.27 -2.83 -2.92
C ALA A 80 -15.64 -1.35 -2.66
N ARG A 81 -15.69 -0.53 -3.71
CA ARG A 81 -16.13 0.87 -3.60
C ARG A 81 -17.60 0.97 -3.15
N ASP A 82 -18.48 0.12 -3.66
CA ASP A 82 -19.89 0.05 -3.27
C ASP A 82 -20.05 -0.35 -1.79
N ALA A 83 -19.11 -1.13 -1.26
CA ALA A 83 -19.02 -1.46 0.18
C ALA A 83 -18.48 -0.30 1.04
N GLY A 84 -18.05 0.80 0.43
CA GLY A 84 -17.48 1.98 1.10
C GLY A 84 -16.00 1.87 1.39
N TRP A 85 -15.30 0.90 0.82
CA TRP A 85 -13.86 0.71 1.03
C TRP A 85 -13.04 1.67 0.20
N ARG A 86 -11.87 2.02 0.74
CA ARG A 86 -10.81 2.73 0.01
C ARG A 86 -10.03 1.74 -0.86
N ILE A 87 -9.28 2.26 -1.83
CA ILE A 87 -8.56 1.43 -2.79
C ILE A 87 -7.07 1.76 -2.78
N THR A 88 -6.25 0.73 -2.61
CA THR A 88 -4.83 0.73 -2.97
C THR A 88 -4.58 -0.39 -3.99
N VAL A 89 -3.54 -0.31 -4.80
CA VAL A 89 -3.24 -1.34 -5.82
C VAL A 89 -1.74 -1.45 -5.99
N HIS A 90 -1.19 -2.66 -5.88
CA HIS A 90 0.18 -2.93 -6.32
C HIS A 90 0.26 -2.76 -7.83
N ALA A 91 1.01 -1.75 -8.28
CA ALA A 91 1.16 -1.43 -9.69
C ALA A 91 2.49 -0.73 -9.99
N GLY A 92 3.05 -0.99 -11.17
CA GLY A 92 4.34 -0.43 -11.57
C GLY A 92 5.50 -0.97 -10.73
N GLU A 93 5.37 -2.17 -10.22
CA GLU A 93 6.45 -2.94 -9.61
C GLU A 93 7.14 -3.80 -10.67
N ALA A 94 6.45 -4.78 -11.23
CA ALA A 94 6.94 -5.65 -12.30
C ALA A 94 6.56 -5.09 -13.68
N ALA A 95 5.35 -4.56 -13.86
CA ALA A 95 4.91 -3.91 -15.09
C ALA A 95 5.33 -2.42 -15.13
N GLY A 96 5.09 -1.77 -16.28
CA GLY A 96 5.45 -0.37 -16.50
C GLY A 96 4.43 0.65 -15.95
N PRO A 97 4.61 1.94 -16.31
CA PRO A 97 3.70 3.02 -15.89
C PRO A 97 2.25 2.81 -16.31
N GLU A 98 2.02 2.07 -17.38
CA GLU A 98 0.69 1.73 -17.88
C GLU A 98 -0.16 0.97 -16.85
N SER A 99 0.46 0.12 -16.04
CA SER A 99 -0.20 -0.58 -14.95
C SER A 99 -0.65 0.39 -13.85
N ILE A 100 0.14 1.40 -13.55
CA ILE A 100 -0.24 2.45 -12.59
C ILE A 100 -1.40 3.27 -13.15
N TRP A 101 -1.35 3.66 -14.42
CA TRP A 101 -2.48 4.33 -15.07
C TRP A 101 -3.76 3.51 -15.02
N GLN A 102 -3.65 2.20 -15.25
CA GLN A 102 -4.78 1.29 -15.16
C GLN A 102 -5.34 1.21 -13.73
N ALA A 103 -4.49 1.05 -12.73
CA ALA A 103 -4.90 1.03 -11.33
C ALA A 103 -5.69 2.30 -10.95
N ILE A 104 -5.25 3.46 -11.42
CA ILE A 104 -5.91 4.75 -11.12
C ILE A 104 -7.25 4.86 -11.88
N ARG A 105 -7.25 4.62 -13.19
CA ARG A 105 -8.39 4.95 -14.06
C ARG A 105 -9.50 3.91 -14.02
N GLU A 106 -9.13 2.63 -13.88
CA GLU A 106 -10.06 1.51 -13.98
C GLU A 106 -10.43 0.95 -12.60
N LEU A 107 -9.46 0.84 -11.69
CA LEU A 107 -9.71 0.30 -10.35
C LEU A 107 -10.05 1.38 -9.32
N GLY A 108 -9.70 2.64 -9.59
CA GLY A 108 -9.96 3.77 -8.70
C GLY A 108 -8.98 3.87 -7.55
N ALA A 109 -7.71 3.48 -7.78
CA ALA A 109 -6.67 3.52 -6.78
C ALA A 109 -6.42 4.95 -6.25
N GLU A 110 -6.42 5.09 -4.94
CA GLU A 110 -6.09 6.30 -4.20
C GLU A 110 -4.63 6.27 -3.72
N ARG A 111 -4.06 5.07 -3.66
CA ARG A 111 -2.65 4.80 -3.38
C ARG A 111 -2.16 3.69 -4.31
N ILE A 112 -0.86 3.71 -4.57
CA ILE A 112 -0.17 2.73 -5.41
C ILE A 112 0.89 2.04 -4.57
N GLY A 113 0.77 0.72 -4.44
CA GLY A 113 1.82 -0.11 -3.87
C GLY A 113 3.05 -0.14 -4.79
N HIS A 114 4.23 0.07 -4.25
CA HIS A 114 5.53 0.19 -4.91
C HIS A 114 5.65 1.35 -5.89
N GLY A 115 4.98 1.31 -7.04
CA GLY A 115 4.94 2.37 -8.04
C GLY A 115 6.30 2.77 -8.63
N VAL A 116 7.34 1.94 -8.50
CA VAL A 116 8.73 2.31 -8.83
C VAL A 116 8.93 2.69 -10.30
N LYS A 117 8.07 2.20 -11.19
CA LYS A 117 8.12 2.53 -12.63
C LYS A 117 7.45 3.87 -12.97
N ALA A 118 6.80 4.54 -12.02
CA ALA A 118 6.17 5.85 -12.28
C ALA A 118 7.17 6.89 -12.81
N VAL A 119 8.44 6.83 -12.38
CA VAL A 119 9.52 7.74 -12.86
C VAL A 119 9.80 7.64 -14.36
N GLN A 120 9.32 6.59 -15.05
CA GLN A 120 9.49 6.39 -16.47
C GLN A 120 8.49 7.20 -17.31
N ASP A 121 7.44 7.76 -16.66
CA ASP A 121 6.42 8.58 -17.31
C ASP A 121 6.26 9.93 -16.59
N PRO A 122 6.83 11.02 -17.11
CA PRO A 122 6.70 12.35 -16.51
C PRO A 122 5.26 12.82 -16.35
N ALA A 123 4.36 12.46 -17.28
CA ALA A 123 2.96 12.85 -17.20
C ALA A 123 2.24 12.12 -16.04
N LEU A 124 2.63 10.86 -15.77
CA LEU A 124 2.16 10.13 -14.61
C LEU A 124 2.66 10.77 -13.31
N MET A 125 3.93 11.15 -13.24
CA MET A 125 4.51 11.83 -12.09
C MET A 125 3.77 13.14 -11.78
N ASP A 126 3.52 13.97 -12.80
CA ASP A 126 2.74 15.21 -12.67
C ASP A 126 1.31 14.91 -12.18
N TYR A 127 0.69 13.88 -12.71
CA TYR A 127 -0.67 13.47 -12.34
C TYR A 127 -0.76 12.99 -10.89
N LEU A 128 0.16 12.11 -10.47
CA LEU A 128 0.22 11.62 -9.08
C LEU A 128 0.37 12.77 -8.09
N ALA A 129 1.26 13.72 -8.38
CA ALA A 129 1.46 14.90 -7.54
C ALA A 129 0.22 15.79 -7.49
N ALA A 130 -0.37 16.12 -8.66
CA ALA A 130 -1.51 17.01 -8.78
C ALA A 130 -2.79 16.43 -8.14
N GLN A 131 -3.03 15.11 -8.32
CA GLN A 131 -4.20 14.42 -7.77
C GLN A 131 -3.99 13.91 -6.35
N ARG A 132 -2.78 14.08 -5.80
CA ARG A 132 -2.39 13.62 -4.45
C ARG A 132 -2.60 12.12 -4.26
N ILE A 133 -2.34 11.33 -5.32
CA ILE A 133 -2.34 9.87 -5.26
C ILE A 133 -1.04 9.41 -4.63
N GLY A 134 -1.12 8.59 -3.58
CA GLY A 134 0.02 8.16 -2.79
C GLY A 134 0.84 7.05 -3.43
N ILE A 135 2.15 7.02 -3.13
CA ILE A 135 3.02 5.87 -3.42
C ILE A 135 3.50 5.26 -2.10
N GLU A 136 3.31 3.97 -1.95
CA GLU A 136 3.75 3.15 -0.82
C GLU A 136 5.10 2.52 -1.16
N SER A 137 6.19 3.24 -0.87
CA SER A 137 7.55 2.80 -1.23
C SER A 137 8.09 1.78 -0.23
N CYS A 138 8.53 0.62 -0.71
CA CYS A 138 9.07 -0.49 0.06
C CYS A 138 10.55 -0.70 -0.32
N LEU A 139 11.46 0.08 0.30
CA LEU A 139 12.84 0.21 -0.14
C LEU A 139 13.57 -1.15 -0.18
N THR A 140 13.60 -1.85 0.94
CA THR A 140 14.31 -3.15 1.05
C THR A 140 13.64 -4.20 0.18
N SER A 141 12.31 -4.25 0.15
CA SER A 141 11.56 -5.19 -0.69
C SER A 141 11.93 -5.03 -2.16
N ASN A 142 11.91 -3.80 -2.68
CA ASN A 142 12.21 -3.54 -4.09
C ASN A 142 13.64 -3.95 -4.51
N ILE A 143 14.59 -4.00 -3.56
CA ILE A 143 15.92 -4.56 -3.83
C ILE A 143 15.89 -6.09 -3.80
N GLN A 144 15.23 -6.69 -2.81
CA GLN A 144 15.16 -8.16 -2.66
C GLN A 144 14.37 -8.80 -3.81
N THR A 145 13.32 -8.16 -4.29
CA THR A 145 12.55 -8.61 -5.47
C THR A 145 13.24 -8.26 -6.80
N SER A 146 14.40 -7.58 -6.75
CA SER A 146 15.15 -7.14 -7.94
C SER A 146 14.36 -6.17 -8.84
N THR A 147 13.36 -5.51 -8.31
CA THR A 147 12.55 -4.50 -9.02
C THR A 147 13.36 -3.22 -9.22
N VAL A 148 14.24 -2.92 -8.26
CA VAL A 148 15.22 -1.83 -8.30
C VAL A 148 16.61 -2.41 -8.06
N PRO A 149 17.65 -2.02 -8.83
CA PRO A 149 18.99 -2.63 -8.74
C PRO A 149 19.71 -2.33 -7.42
N SER A 150 19.51 -1.16 -6.84
CA SER A 150 20.17 -0.74 -5.59
C SER A 150 19.36 0.34 -4.87
N LEU A 151 19.60 0.51 -3.56
CA LEU A 151 18.96 1.59 -2.79
C LEU A 151 19.29 2.97 -3.37
N ALA A 152 20.50 3.18 -3.86
CA ALA A 152 20.91 4.46 -4.46
C ALA A 152 20.12 4.81 -5.74
N GLU A 153 19.57 3.81 -6.42
CA GLU A 153 18.74 3.96 -7.62
C GLU A 153 17.23 3.94 -7.34
N HIS A 154 16.85 3.79 -6.07
CA HIS A 154 15.44 3.74 -5.69
C HIS A 154 14.75 5.10 -5.95
N PRO A 155 13.58 5.14 -6.61
CA PRO A 155 12.96 6.38 -7.06
C PRO A 155 12.31 7.23 -5.95
N LEU A 156 12.27 6.79 -4.69
CA LEU A 156 11.62 7.50 -3.59
C LEU A 156 12.08 8.96 -3.47
N LYS A 157 13.39 9.22 -3.60
CA LYS A 157 13.91 10.58 -3.56
C LYS A 157 13.32 11.44 -4.68
N THR A 158 13.27 10.90 -5.89
CA THR A 158 12.68 11.57 -7.06
C THR A 158 11.19 11.84 -6.86
N PHE A 159 10.43 10.91 -6.28
CA PHE A 159 9.03 11.12 -5.94
C PHE A 159 8.84 12.32 -5.00
N LEU A 160 9.61 12.38 -3.92
CA LEU A 160 9.53 13.48 -2.95
C LEU A 160 9.94 14.84 -3.57
N GLU A 161 10.99 14.86 -4.38
CA GLU A 161 11.46 16.07 -5.08
C GLU A 161 10.45 16.56 -6.13
N HIS A 162 9.69 15.64 -6.74
CA HIS A 162 8.62 15.98 -7.70
C HIS A 162 7.30 16.38 -7.01
N GLY A 163 7.21 16.24 -5.70
CA GLY A 163 6.01 16.58 -4.93
C GLY A 163 4.97 15.46 -4.85
N VAL A 164 5.31 14.24 -5.29
CA VAL A 164 4.44 13.06 -5.12
C VAL A 164 4.36 12.70 -3.64
N LEU A 165 3.17 12.35 -3.17
CA LEU A 165 2.97 11.85 -1.81
C LEU A 165 3.52 10.42 -1.70
N ALA A 166 4.80 10.28 -1.43
CA ALA A 166 5.42 8.97 -1.20
C ALA A 166 5.71 8.76 0.28
N CYS A 167 5.40 7.59 0.80
CA CYS A 167 5.70 7.16 2.16
C CYS A 167 6.63 5.94 2.16
N ILE A 168 7.11 5.55 3.32
CA ILE A 168 8.01 4.41 3.52
C ILE A 168 7.23 3.30 4.23
N ASN A 169 7.29 2.09 3.68
CA ASN A 169 6.62 0.90 4.18
C ASN A 169 7.59 -0.28 4.21
N THR A 170 7.23 -1.32 4.95
CA THR A 170 8.06 -2.53 5.09
C THR A 170 7.74 -3.61 4.05
N ASP A 171 6.54 -3.57 3.44
CA ASP A 171 5.99 -4.70 2.69
C ASP A 171 5.83 -5.94 3.59
N ASP A 172 6.56 -7.01 3.35
CA ASP A 172 6.53 -8.26 4.13
C ASP A 172 7.70 -8.36 5.13
N PRO A 173 7.62 -7.71 6.31
CA PRO A 173 8.77 -7.59 7.22
C PRO A 173 9.29 -8.94 7.70
N ALA A 174 8.40 -9.93 7.89
CA ALA A 174 8.80 -11.26 8.32
C ALA A 174 9.56 -12.05 7.23
N VAL A 175 9.21 -11.83 5.97
CA VAL A 175 9.86 -12.47 4.81
C VAL A 175 11.19 -11.80 4.53
N GLN A 176 11.24 -10.49 4.58
CA GLN A 176 12.41 -9.68 4.22
C GLN A 176 13.41 -9.52 5.37
N GLY A 177 13.03 -9.88 6.60
CA GLY A 177 13.89 -9.77 7.78
C GLY A 177 14.16 -8.33 8.20
N VAL A 178 13.20 -7.43 7.99
CA VAL A 178 13.31 -6.00 8.32
C VAL A 178 12.13 -5.53 9.15
N ASP A 179 12.28 -4.36 9.75
CA ASP A 179 11.21 -3.62 10.41
C ASP A 179 11.15 -2.16 9.89
N ILE A 180 10.16 -1.43 10.31
CA ILE A 180 10.00 -0.03 9.90
C ILE A 180 11.16 0.85 10.38
N ILE A 181 11.82 0.50 11.47
CA ILE A 181 12.98 1.25 11.98
C ILE A 181 14.15 1.09 11.01
N HIS A 182 14.39 -0.12 10.51
CA HIS A 182 15.39 -0.39 9.47
C HIS A 182 15.14 0.46 8.22
N GLU A 183 13.90 0.48 7.73
CA GLU A 183 13.53 1.25 6.54
C GLU A 183 13.84 2.75 6.71
N TYR A 184 13.52 3.32 7.87
CA TYR A 184 13.76 4.75 8.14
C TYR A 184 15.21 5.08 8.47
N THR A 185 15.96 4.19 9.15
CA THR A 185 17.29 4.51 9.70
C THR A 185 18.45 3.97 8.86
N VAL A 186 18.21 2.97 8.03
CA VAL A 186 19.24 2.32 7.19
C VAL A 186 18.91 2.48 5.71
N ALA A 187 17.75 1.98 5.26
CA ALA A 187 17.43 1.95 3.84
C ALA A 187 17.21 3.35 3.25
N ALA A 188 16.43 4.22 3.92
CA ALA A 188 16.15 5.56 3.42
C ALA A 188 17.41 6.45 3.31
N PRO A 189 18.34 6.50 4.30
CA PRO A 189 19.62 7.17 4.12
C PRO A 189 20.47 6.59 2.97
N ALA A 190 20.49 5.25 2.83
CA ALA A 190 21.22 4.60 1.75
C ALA A 190 20.62 4.87 0.36
N ALA A 191 19.31 5.15 0.28
CA ALA A 191 18.63 5.66 -0.92
C ALA A 191 18.89 7.16 -1.17
N GLY A 192 19.78 7.79 -0.40
CA GLY A 192 20.19 9.18 -0.58
C GLY A 192 19.19 10.22 -0.07
N LEU A 193 18.26 9.83 0.82
CA LEU A 193 17.32 10.77 1.41
C LEU A 193 17.98 11.58 2.53
N SER A 194 17.76 12.88 2.52
CA SER A 194 18.07 13.75 3.65
C SER A 194 17.12 13.49 4.83
N ARG A 195 17.53 13.94 6.04
CA ARG A 195 16.65 13.85 7.22
C ARG A 195 15.31 14.55 7.01
N GLU A 196 15.27 15.64 6.26
CA GLU A 196 14.02 16.36 5.98
C GLU A 196 13.12 15.55 5.02
N GLN A 197 13.69 14.93 3.99
CA GLN A 197 12.95 14.05 3.08
C GLN A 197 12.40 12.81 3.80
N ILE A 198 13.16 12.23 4.73
CA ILE A 198 12.69 11.12 5.58
C ILE A 198 11.50 11.56 6.44
N ARG A 199 11.57 12.74 7.07
CA ARG A 199 10.43 13.31 7.81
C ARG A 199 9.25 13.62 6.91
N GLN A 200 9.51 14.07 5.67
CA GLN A 200 8.46 14.28 4.68
C GLN A 200 7.74 12.97 4.35
N ALA A 201 8.47 11.90 4.07
CA ALA A 201 7.89 10.58 3.82
C ALA A 201 7.06 10.08 5.01
N GLN A 202 7.50 10.35 6.24
CA GLN A 202 6.73 10.04 7.46
C GLN A 202 5.42 10.83 7.55
N ARG A 203 5.45 12.14 7.28
CA ARG A 203 4.24 12.98 7.22
C ARG A 203 3.28 12.51 6.13
N ASN A 204 3.83 12.16 4.96
CA ASN A 204 3.06 11.61 3.86
C ASN A 204 2.36 10.30 4.26
N GLY A 205 3.02 9.41 5.01
CA GLY A 205 2.41 8.18 5.52
C GLY A 205 1.17 8.44 6.38
N LEU A 206 1.23 9.44 7.27
CA LEU A 206 0.04 9.84 8.04
C LEU A 206 -1.04 10.44 7.14
N GLU A 207 -0.66 11.24 6.14
CA GLU A 207 -1.62 11.82 5.21
C GLU A 207 -2.31 10.76 4.36
N LEU A 208 -1.56 9.77 3.89
CA LEU A 208 -2.05 8.67 3.06
C LEU A 208 -2.82 7.60 3.85
N ALA A 209 -2.68 7.56 5.17
CA ALA A 209 -3.42 6.60 5.98
C ALA A 209 -4.93 6.72 5.74
N PHE A 210 -5.60 5.60 5.52
CA PHE A 210 -7.05 5.52 5.35
C PHE A 210 -7.78 5.71 6.68
N LEU A 211 -7.58 6.88 7.26
CA LEU A 211 -8.18 7.36 8.49
C LEU A 211 -8.97 8.63 8.23
N SER A 212 -9.99 8.87 9.01
CA SER A 212 -10.72 10.13 9.00
C SER A 212 -9.83 11.29 9.48
N ALA A 213 -10.19 12.51 9.14
CA ALA A 213 -9.49 13.70 9.61
C ALA A 213 -9.44 13.78 11.15
N GLN A 214 -10.50 13.33 11.83
CA GLN A 214 -10.57 13.29 13.28
C GLN A 214 -9.58 12.28 13.88
N GLU A 215 -9.49 11.07 13.30
CA GLU A 215 -8.53 10.04 13.72
C GLU A 215 -7.08 10.50 13.51
N LYS A 216 -6.78 11.10 12.36
CA LYS A 216 -5.45 11.69 12.10
C LYS A 216 -5.09 12.76 13.11
N ALA A 217 -6.02 13.67 13.43
CA ALA A 217 -5.81 14.71 14.43
C ALA A 217 -5.56 14.12 15.82
N ALA A 218 -6.31 13.09 16.21
CA ALA A 218 -6.11 12.41 17.49
C ALA A 218 -4.73 11.75 17.60
N LEU A 219 -4.24 11.12 16.52
CA LEU A 219 -2.89 10.53 16.48
C LEU A 219 -1.81 11.61 16.65
N ILE A 220 -1.94 12.76 15.96
CA ILE A 220 -0.99 13.88 16.09
C ILE A 220 -0.96 14.39 17.53
N GLN A 221 -2.11 14.56 18.18
CA GLN A 221 -2.19 15.00 19.57
C GLN A 221 -1.52 14.03 20.53
N ARG A 222 -1.70 12.73 20.35
CA ARG A 222 -1.04 11.70 21.18
C ARG A 222 0.48 11.79 21.09
N VAL A 223 1.04 11.98 19.90
CA VAL A 223 2.50 12.12 19.70
C VAL A 223 3.06 13.39 20.35
N GLN A 224 2.28 14.48 20.36
CA GLN A 224 2.71 15.75 20.98
C GLN A 224 2.68 15.72 22.51
N GLN A 225 1.97 14.77 23.10
CA GLN A 225 1.83 14.62 24.58
C GLN A 225 2.76 13.55 25.16
N ALA A 226 3.42 12.76 24.31
CA ALA A 226 4.35 11.70 24.71
C ALA A 226 5.80 12.22 24.79
#